data_7615a3cc6b90397e2e95a30b0ab4da82
#
_entry.id   7615a3cc6b90397e2e95a30b0ab4da82
#
_cell.length_a   1.000
_cell.length_b   1.000
_cell.length_c   1.000
_cell.angle_alpha   90.00
_cell.angle_beta   90.00
_cell.angle_gamma   90.00
#
_symmetry.space_group_name_H-M   'P 1'
#
loop_
_entity.id
_entity.type
_entity.pdbx_description
1 polymer ?
#
loop_
_entity_poly.entity_id
_entity_poly.type
_entity_poly.pdbx_seq_one_letter_code
_entity_poly.pdbx_strand_id
1 'polypeptide(L)'
;MVLSSSTSPISFLSHLITLVELELTSEESESSLLLSSSPLSLLQRSGLALVNLSPSFSVGLGGKTLVELTRSNAWHLDSKFGPHDFRVGDLARIQGAGAGTGGKKGLKGKEKEKEEGTDAVVYKVGNERIVLVLDEKGEGRDEEGGIEWGEKVNMYV
;
A
#
# COMPACT_ATOMS: atom_id res chain seq x y z
N MET A 1 -24.75 -47.36 13.27
CA MET A 1 -25.22 -46.90 11.95
C MET A 1 -24.39 -45.65 11.60
N VAL A 2 -23.26 -45.84 10.89
CA VAL A 2 -22.31 -44.76 10.56
C VAL A 2 -22.75 -44.24 9.20
N LEU A 3 -23.30 -43.01 9.18
CA LEU A 3 -23.60 -42.30 7.96
C LEU A 3 -22.30 -41.78 7.36
N SER A 4 -21.71 -42.55 6.45
CA SER A 4 -20.64 -42.07 5.57
C SER A 4 -21.24 -41.11 4.57
N SER A 5 -21.35 -39.85 4.89
CA SER A 5 -21.61 -38.81 3.92
C SER A 5 -20.35 -38.63 3.04
N SER A 6 -20.32 -39.34 1.90
CA SER A 6 -19.31 -39.11 0.88
C SER A 6 -19.57 -37.75 0.22
N THR A 7 -18.99 -36.72 0.84
CA THR A 7 -18.99 -35.38 0.22
C THR A 7 -18.20 -35.47 -1.07
N SER A 8 -18.86 -35.17 -2.19
CA SER A 8 -18.18 -35.13 -3.49
C SER A 8 -16.96 -34.21 -3.44
N PRO A 9 -15.80 -34.56 -4.02
CA PRO A 9 -14.63 -33.69 -4.07
C PRO A 9 -14.95 -32.28 -4.60
N ILE A 10 -15.88 -32.17 -5.53
CA ILE A 10 -16.31 -30.89 -6.08
C ILE A 10 -17.05 -30.05 -5.03
N SER A 11 -17.95 -30.66 -4.26
CA SER A 11 -18.66 -29.98 -3.17
C SER A 11 -17.71 -29.52 -2.08
N PHE A 12 -16.69 -30.31 -1.75
CA PHE A 12 -15.65 -29.95 -0.79
C PHE A 12 -14.82 -28.76 -1.28
N LEU A 13 -14.38 -28.75 -2.54
CA LEU A 13 -13.63 -27.65 -3.13
C LEU A 13 -14.47 -26.36 -3.20
N SER A 14 -15.76 -26.46 -3.60
CA SER A 14 -16.65 -25.30 -3.60
C SER A 14 -16.79 -24.69 -2.20
N HIS A 15 -16.88 -25.53 -1.17
CA HIS A 15 -16.96 -25.05 0.21
C HIS A 15 -15.68 -24.36 0.64
N LEU A 16 -14.49 -24.89 0.29
CA LEU A 16 -13.21 -24.26 0.58
C LEU A 16 -13.08 -22.89 -0.11
N ILE A 17 -13.49 -22.77 -1.37
CA ILE A 17 -13.50 -21.49 -2.09
C ILE A 17 -14.35 -20.46 -1.35
N THR A 18 -15.57 -20.84 -0.96
CA THR A 18 -16.45 -19.94 -0.20
C THR A 18 -15.82 -19.49 1.14
N LEU A 19 -15.13 -20.39 1.85
CA LEU A 19 -14.45 -20.03 3.10
C LEU A 19 -13.30 -19.04 2.85
N VAL A 20 -12.50 -19.26 1.81
CA VAL A 20 -11.39 -18.34 1.44
C VAL A 20 -11.94 -16.97 1.03
N GLU A 21 -13.03 -16.91 0.27
CA GLU A 21 -13.70 -15.66 -0.09
C GLU A 21 -14.22 -14.89 1.12
N LEU A 22 -14.78 -15.59 2.10
CA LEU A 22 -15.23 -14.97 3.37
C LEU A 22 -14.05 -14.43 4.19
N GLU A 23 -12.96 -15.19 4.28
CA GLU A 23 -11.75 -14.77 4.99
C GLU A 23 -11.16 -13.51 4.32
N LEU A 24 -11.00 -13.51 2.99
CA LEU A 24 -10.51 -12.37 2.23
C LEU A 24 -11.38 -11.11 2.45
N THR A 25 -12.69 -11.25 2.39
CA THR A 25 -13.63 -10.14 2.63
C THR A 25 -13.49 -9.59 4.06
N SER A 26 -13.28 -10.47 5.04
CA SER A 26 -13.07 -10.06 6.43
C SER A 26 -11.75 -9.31 6.60
N GLU A 27 -10.65 -9.80 6.04
CA GLU A 27 -9.34 -9.16 6.07
C GLU A 27 -9.36 -7.79 5.38
N GLU A 28 -9.98 -7.68 4.22
CA GLU A 28 -10.13 -6.41 3.51
C GLU A 28 -10.92 -5.39 4.34
N SER A 29 -12.00 -5.82 5.00
CA SER A 29 -12.81 -4.94 5.83
C SER A 29 -12.05 -4.45 7.07
N GLU A 30 -11.30 -5.32 7.73
CA GLU A 30 -10.47 -4.97 8.89
C GLU A 30 -9.33 -4.03 8.51
N SER A 31 -8.63 -4.32 7.43
CA SER A 31 -7.55 -3.47 6.91
C SER A 31 -8.07 -2.08 6.52
N SER A 32 -9.20 -2.02 5.83
CA SER A 32 -9.86 -0.76 5.46
C SER A 32 -10.27 0.07 6.68
N LEU A 33 -10.81 -0.56 7.72
CA LEU A 33 -11.14 0.10 8.97
C LEU A 33 -9.89 0.63 9.69
N LEU A 34 -8.83 -0.16 9.76
CA LEU A 34 -7.57 0.26 10.36
C LEU A 34 -6.97 1.45 9.61
N LEU A 35 -6.90 1.39 8.29
CA LEU A 35 -6.35 2.46 7.45
C LEU A 35 -7.17 3.76 7.56
N SER A 36 -8.49 3.67 7.66
CA SER A 36 -9.38 4.84 7.70
C SER A 36 -9.47 5.49 9.09
N SER A 37 -9.35 4.72 10.17
CA SER A 37 -9.60 5.17 11.54
C SER A 37 -8.34 5.36 12.38
N SER A 38 -7.21 4.76 12.00
CA SER A 38 -6.00 4.75 12.81
C SER A 38 -5.06 5.92 12.48
N PRO A 39 -4.43 6.53 13.48
CA PRO A 39 -3.40 7.53 13.23
C PRO A 39 -2.17 6.88 12.58
N LEU A 40 -1.48 7.65 11.74
CA LEU A 40 -0.32 7.20 10.98
C LEU A 40 0.78 6.54 11.85
N SER A 41 0.98 7.05 13.06
CA SER A 41 1.94 6.50 14.04
C SER A 41 1.57 5.07 14.50
N LEU A 42 0.29 4.77 14.57
CA LEU A 42 -0.17 3.42 14.92
C LEU A 42 0.03 2.46 13.74
N LEU A 43 -0.32 2.88 12.53
CA LEU A 43 -0.09 2.11 11.31
C LEU A 43 1.40 1.79 11.10
N GLN A 44 2.27 2.75 11.39
CA GLN A 44 3.71 2.53 11.34
C GLN A 44 4.19 1.52 12.38
N ARG A 45 3.64 1.57 13.60
CA ARG A 45 3.99 0.62 14.67
C ARG A 45 3.46 -0.80 14.40
N SER A 46 2.32 -0.91 13.74
CA SER A 46 1.75 -2.21 13.33
C SER A 46 2.41 -2.79 12.07
N GLY A 47 3.32 -2.04 11.43
CA GLY A 47 4.00 -2.49 10.20
C GLY A 47 3.18 -2.32 8.92
N LEU A 48 1.98 -1.72 9.03
CA LEU A 48 1.07 -1.50 7.90
C LEU A 48 1.38 -0.24 7.09
N ALA A 49 2.25 0.64 7.59
CA ALA A 49 2.69 1.84 6.88
C ALA A 49 4.17 2.11 7.07
N LEU A 50 4.80 2.61 6.01
CA LEU A 50 6.13 3.21 6.04
C LEU A 50 6.00 4.69 5.69
N VAL A 51 6.64 5.56 6.47
CA VAL A 51 6.46 7.01 6.37
C VAL A 51 7.76 7.75 6.08
N ASN A 52 7.62 8.93 5.46
CA ASN A 52 8.75 9.81 5.14
C ASN A 52 9.83 9.13 4.29
N LEU A 53 9.40 8.41 3.26
CA LEU A 53 10.28 7.75 2.30
C LEU A 53 10.63 8.72 1.17
N SER A 54 11.85 8.60 0.65
CA SER A 54 12.29 9.32 -0.54
C SER A 54 12.08 8.43 -1.76
N PRO A 55 11.26 8.85 -2.73
CA PRO A 55 11.05 8.11 -3.97
C PRO A 55 12.16 8.39 -4.97
N SER A 56 12.58 7.36 -5.69
CA SER A 56 13.46 7.44 -6.85
C SER A 56 12.87 6.62 -7.99
N PHE A 57 12.75 7.24 -9.16
CA PHE A 57 12.11 6.63 -10.31
C PHE A 57 13.14 5.99 -11.24
N SER A 58 12.81 4.84 -11.78
CA SER A 58 13.58 4.16 -12.83
C SER A 58 12.65 3.43 -13.79
N VAL A 59 13.13 3.19 -15.00
CA VAL A 59 12.38 2.41 -15.98
C VAL A 59 12.88 0.97 -15.91
N GLY A 60 11.96 0.05 -15.63
CA GLY A 60 12.24 -1.37 -15.58
C GLY A 60 12.18 -2.06 -16.95
N LEU A 61 12.48 -3.36 -16.95
CA LEU A 61 12.30 -4.21 -18.12
C LEU A 61 10.83 -4.22 -18.56
N GLY A 62 10.60 -4.00 -19.86
CA GLY A 62 9.23 -3.91 -20.41
C GLY A 62 8.57 -2.55 -20.33
N GLY A 63 9.34 -1.48 -20.02
CA GLY A 63 8.84 -0.11 -20.02
C GLY A 63 8.00 0.26 -18.80
N LYS A 64 7.87 -0.63 -17.81
CA LYS A 64 7.14 -0.32 -16.57
C LYS A 64 7.93 0.64 -15.69
N THR A 65 7.23 1.58 -15.07
CA THR A 65 7.84 2.50 -14.11
C THR A 65 8.07 1.79 -12.78
N LEU A 66 9.33 1.79 -12.34
CA LEU A 66 9.74 1.30 -11.03
C LEU A 66 9.98 2.49 -10.10
N VAL A 67 9.51 2.37 -8.88
CA VAL A 67 9.76 3.33 -7.81
C VAL A 67 10.56 2.65 -6.71
N GLU A 68 11.75 3.15 -6.45
CA GLU A 68 12.56 2.73 -5.31
C GLU A 68 12.31 3.70 -4.16
N LEU A 69 11.84 3.17 -3.05
CA LEU A 69 11.59 3.90 -1.82
C LEU A 69 12.71 3.63 -0.83
N THR A 70 13.34 4.70 -0.34
CA THR A 70 14.41 4.62 0.66
C THR A 70 14.12 5.54 1.84
N ARG A 71 14.73 5.26 3.00
CA ARG A 71 14.71 6.18 4.13
C ARG A 71 15.76 7.26 3.93
N SER A 72 15.34 8.52 3.95
CA SER A 72 16.28 9.64 3.90
C SER A 72 17.03 9.79 5.22
N ASN A 73 18.35 9.83 5.18
CA ASN A 73 19.21 10.08 6.35
C ASN A 73 18.96 11.45 7.00
N ALA A 74 18.33 12.37 6.27
CA ALA A 74 17.96 13.69 6.81
C ALA A 74 16.86 13.61 7.89
N TRP A 75 16.08 12.53 7.91
CA TRP A 75 14.89 12.37 8.77
C TRP A 75 14.95 11.13 9.66
N HIS A 76 15.91 10.25 9.42
CA HIS A 76 16.06 9.00 10.14
C HIS A 76 17.51 8.81 10.56
N LEU A 77 17.71 8.43 11.81
CA LEU A 77 19.05 8.09 12.35
C LEU A 77 19.63 6.81 11.74
N ASP A 78 18.76 5.97 11.18
CA ASP A 78 19.12 4.69 10.56
C ASP A 78 18.46 4.58 9.17
N SER A 79 19.23 4.16 8.18
CA SER A 79 18.75 3.91 6.82
C SER A 79 17.83 2.68 6.73
N LYS A 80 17.87 1.80 7.76
CA LYS A 80 17.07 0.57 7.78
C LYS A 80 15.61 0.84 8.10
N PHE A 81 14.74 0.12 7.43
CA PHE A 81 13.32 0.09 7.78
C PHE A 81 13.13 -0.53 9.16
N GLY A 82 12.15 -0.01 9.90
CA GLY A 82 11.64 -0.69 11.09
C GLY A 82 10.90 -1.99 10.71
N PRO A 83 10.36 -2.71 11.71
CA PRO A 83 9.51 -3.87 11.43
C PRO A 83 8.33 -3.47 10.55
N HIS A 84 8.08 -4.25 9.50
CA HIS A 84 6.97 -4.06 8.58
C HIS A 84 6.52 -5.39 7.99
N ASP A 85 5.28 -5.46 7.55
CA ASP A 85 4.66 -6.67 7.01
C ASP A 85 4.65 -6.74 5.47
N PHE A 86 5.24 -5.75 4.78
CA PHE A 86 5.30 -5.73 3.32
C PHE A 86 6.06 -6.91 2.74
N ARG A 87 5.46 -7.58 1.77
CA ARG A 87 6.00 -8.74 1.06
C ARG A 87 5.99 -8.51 -0.45
N VAL A 88 6.83 -9.24 -1.15
CA VAL A 88 6.82 -9.24 -2.62
C VAL A 88 5.49 -9.76 -3.14
N GLY A 89 4.84 -8.99 -4.00
CA GLY A 89 3.52 -9.28 -4.55
C GLY A 89 2.36 -8.54 -3.87
N ASP A 90 2.58 -7.90 -2.72
CA ASP A 90 1.54 -7.12 -2.04
C ASP A 90 1.15 -5.89 -2.87
N LEU A 91 -0.11 -5.52 -2.79
CA LEU A 91 -0.59 -4.23 -3.26
C LEU A 91 -0.27 -3.17 -2.21
N ALA A 92 0.31 -2.07 -2.62
CA ALA A 92 0.63 -0.96 -1.76
C ALA A 92 0.13 0.35 -2.36
N ARG A 93 -0.34 1.25 -1.52
CA ARG A 93 -0.74 2.60 -1.92
C ARG A 93 0.32 3.61 -1.49
N ILE A 94 0.73 4.47 -2.42
CA ILE A 94 1.71 5.52 -2.17
C ILE A 94 0.99 6.87 -2.18
N GLN A 95 1.26 7.70 -1.19
CA GLN A 95 0.72 9.06 -1.08
C GLN A 95 1.83 10.04 -0.73
N GLY A 96 1.74 11.27 -1.21
CA GLY A 96 2.65 12.35 -0.80
C GLY A 96 2.61 12.58 0.73
N ALA A 97 3.76 12.77 1.36
CA ALA A 97 3.83 12.94 2.82
C ALA A 97 3.17 14.23 3.36
N GLY A 98 2.73 15.13 2.49
CA GLY A 98 1.92 16.31 2.86
C GLY A 98 0.43 16.06 2.96
N ALA A 99 -0.03 14.91 2.46
CA ALA A 99 -1.42 14.56 2.29
C ALA A 99 -2.10 13.95 3.53
N GLY A 100 -1.41 13.69 4.60
CA GLY A 100 -1.90 12.92 5.73
C GLY A 100 -2.15 13.70 7.00
N THR A 101 -3.40 13.71 7.44
CA THR A 101 -3.85 13.79 8.86
C THR A 101 -3.24 14.90 9.74
N GLY A 102 -3.46 16.13 9.40
CA GLY A 102 -3.24 17.25 10.31
C GLY A 102 -4.41 18.19 10.28
N GLY A 103 -5.38 17.99 11.19
CA GLY A 103 -6.47 18.92 11.37
C GLY A 103 -5.97 20.33 11.58
N LYS A 104 -6.06 21.18 10.57
CA LYS A 104 -6.17 22.63 10.74
C LYS A 104 -7.50 23.05 10.12
N LYS A 105 -8.48 23.28 11.01
CA LYS A 105 -9.61 24.12 10.75
C LYS A 105 -9.08 25.50 10.29
N GLY A 106 -9.26 25.80 9.06
CA GLY A 106 -8.93 27.10 8.45
C GLY A 106 -9.78 27.32 7.22
N LEU A 107 -10.93 27.93 7.40
CA LEU A 107 -11.78 28.72 6.52
C LEU A 107 -11.61 28.62 5.00
N LYS A 108 -12.75 28.30 4.39
CA LYS A 108 -13.25 28.64 3.06
C LYS A 108 -12.72 27.88 1.85
N GLY A 109 -13.56 26.98 1.37
CA GLY A 109 -14.02 26.97 -0.02
C GLY A 109 -12.97 26.67 -1.10
N LYS A 110 -12.53 25.43 -1.13
CA LYS A 110 -12.19 24.72 -2.36
C LYS A 110 -12.52 23.25 -2.15
N GLU A 111 -13.15 22.66 -3.14
CA GLU A 111 -13.47 21.26 -3.20
C GLU A 111 -12.24 20.46 -2.73
N LYS A 112 -12.46 19.51 -1.82
CA LYS A 112 -11.46 18.52 -1.44
C LYS A 112 -11.12 17.76 -2.71
N GLU A 113 -10.05 18.14 -3.38
CA GLU A 113 -9.31 17.20 -4.22
C GLU A 113 -8.97 16.04 -3.26
N LYS A 114 -9.58 14.91 -3.50
CA LYS A 114 -9.19 13.63 -2.94
C LYS A 114 -7.72 13.49 -3.29
N GLU A 115 -6.84 13.57 -2.30
CA GLU A 115 -5.43 13.28 -2.49
C GLU A 115 -5.33 11.81 -2.89
N GLU A 116 -5.31 11.57 -4.18
CA GLU A 116 -5.33 10.25 -4.79
C GLU A 116 -3.92 9.66 -4.61
N GLY A 117 -3.82 8.65 -3.73
CA GLY A 117 -2.65 7.80 -3.67
C GLY A 117 -2.55 6.96 -4.95
N THR A 118 -1.35 6.63 -5.36
CA THR A 118 -1.09 5.75 -6.50
C THR A 118 -0.92 4.32 -6.01
N ASP A 119 -1.66 3.40 -6.62
CA ASP A 119 -1.53 1.97 -6.32
C ASP A 119 -0.32 1.37 -7.05
N ALA A 120 0.42 0.52 -6.36
CA ALA A 120 1.63 -0.11 -6.85
C ALA A 120 1.74 -1.54 -6.30
N VAL A 121 2.50 -2.37 -7.00
CA VAL A 121 2.80 -3.74 -6.55
C VAL A 121 4.23 -3.79 -6.00
N VAL A 122 4.40 -4.38 -4.84
CA VAL A 122 5.72 -4.60 -4.24
C VAL A 122 6.52 -5.60 -5.06
N TYR A 123 7.58 -5.14 -5.71
CA TYR A 123 8.45 -5.97 -6.54
C TYR A 123 9.63 -6.57 -5.77
N LYS A 124 10.22 -5.77 -4.88
CA LYS A 124 11.37 -6.21 -4.08
C LYS A 124 11.35 -5.54 -2.72
N VAL A 125 11.61 -6.32 -1.67
CA VAL A 125 11.73 -5.86 -0.30
C VAL A 125 13.15 -6.08 0.20
N GLY A 126 13.78 -5.03 0.73
CA GLY A 126 15.08 -5.07 1.36
C GLY A 126 15.09 -4.29 2.67
N ASN A 127 16.16 -4.38 3.44
CA ASN A 127 16.27 -3.72 4.74
C ASN A 127 16.33 -2.19 4.65
N GLU A 128 16.81 -1.64 3.53
CA GLU A 128 17.05 -0.21 3.34
C GLU A 128 16.28 0.38 2.16
N ARG A 129 15.69 -0.49 1.32
CA ARG A 129 14.95 -0.08 0.13
C ARG A 129 13.84 -1.06 -0.21
N ILE A 130 12.74 -0.52 -0.68
CA ILE A 130 11.62 -1.26 -1.27
C ILE A 130 11.44 -0.78 -2.70
N VAL A 131 11.29 -1.70 -3.64
CA VAL A 131 11.04 -1.39 -5.04
C VAL A 131 9.60 -1.77 -5.37
N LEU A 132 8.88 -0.84 -5.97
CA LEU A 132 7.50 -0.97 -6.38
C LEU A 132 7.39 -0.86 -7.90
N VAL A 133 6.43 -1.57 -8.47
CA VAL A 133 6.00 -1.41 -9.87
C VAL A 133 4.71 -0.62 -9.85
N LEU A 134 4.67 0.50 -10.54
CA LEU A 134 3.43 1.26 -10.70
C LEU A 134 2.54 0.55 -11.72
N ASP A 135 1.24 0.51 -11.40
CA ASP A 135 0.24 0.13 -12.40
C ASP A 135 0.04 1.33 -13.36
N GLU A 136 0.15 1.08 -14.66
CA GLU A 136 0.06 2.12 -15.70
C GLU A 136 -1.31 2.79 -15.79
N LYS A 137 -2.30 2.31 -15.03
CA LYS A 137 -3.67 2.84 -14.96
C LYS A 137 -3.87 3.98 -13.96
N GLY A 138 -2.82 4.40 -13.23
CA GLY A 138 -2.91 5.54 -12.29
C GLY A 138 -3.23 6.83 -13.06
N GLU A 139 -4.44 7.33 -12.90
CA GLU A 139 -4.87 8.68 -13.28
C GLU A 139 -4.03 9.68 -12.48
N GLY A 140 -3.08 10.31 -13.09
CA GLY A 140 -2.18 11.29 -12.45
C GLY A 140 -0.89 11.51 -13.24
N ARG A 141 -0.88 11.14 -14.51
CA ARG A 141 0.18 11.54 -15.43
C ARG A 141 -0.17 12.89 -16.03
N ASP A 142 0.62 13.90 -15.71
CA ASP A 142 0.76 15.06 -16.59
C ASP A 142 1.32 14.58 -17.93
N GLU A 143 1.01 15.29 -19.01
CA GLU A 143 1.41 14.93 -20.38
C GLU A 143 2.93 14.74 -20.58
N GLU A 144 3.75 15.04 -19.56
CA GLU A 144 5.19 14.79 -19.49
C GLU A 144 5.60 13.53 -18.69
N GLY A 145 4.64 12.71 -18.21
CA GLY A 145 4.92 11.39 -17.63
C GLY A 145 5.50 11.37 -16.20
N GLY A 146 5.48 12.48 -15.50
CA GLY A 146 5.95 12.59 -14.11
C GLY A 146 4.81 12.46 -13.10
N ILE A 147 4.95 11.56 -12.12
CA ILE A 147 4.09 11.54 -10.95
C ILE A 147 4.71 12.49 -9.93
N GLU A 148 3.99 13.59 -9.62
CA GLU A 148 4.46 14.60 -8.67
C GLU A 148 4.10 14.19 -7.24
N TRP A 149 4.93 13.39 -6.60
CA TRP A 149 4.73 13.02 -5.18
C TRP A 149 5.46 13.93 -4.19
N GLY A 150 6.07 15.01 -4.61
CA GLY A 150 6.91 15.81 -3.73
C GLY A 150 8.18 15.05 -3.24
N GLU A 151 8.90 15.66 -2.30
CA GLU A 151 10.17 15.10 -1.79
C GLU A 151 9.98 13.86 -0.89
N LYS A 152 8.77 13.60 -0.42
CA LYS A 152 8.48 12.54 0.55
C LYS A 152 7.16 11.87 0.25
N VAL A 153 7.13 10.58 0.49
CA VAL A 153 5.93 9.75 0.35
C VAL A 153 5.72 8.87 1.58
N ASN A 154 4.46 8.49 1.77
CA ASN A 154 4.07 7.44 2.70
C ASN A 154 3.55 6.26 1.89
N MET A 155 3.82 5.05 2.35
CA MET A 155 3.40 3.80 1.74
C MET A 155 2.52 3.03 2.73
N TYR A 156 1.44 2.45 2.24
CA TYR A 156 0.46 1.66 3.00
C TYR A 156 0.23 0.31 2.31
N VAL A 157 -0.06 -0.73 3.10
CA VAL A 157 -0.53 -2.03 2.59
C VAL A 157 -1.98 -1.93 2.16
#